data_85ad3e1a941bbb08272ef0bc86fd97ea
#
_entry.id   85ad3e1a941bbb08272ef0bc86fd97ea
#
_cell.length_a   1.000
_cell.length_b   1.000
_cell.length_c   1.000
_cell.angle_alpha   90.00
_cell.angle_beta   90.00
_cell.angle_gamma   90.00
#
_symmetry.space_group_name_H-M   'P 1'
#
loop_
_entity.id
_entity.type
_entity.pdbx_description
1 polymer ?
#
loop_
_entity_poly.entity_id
_entity_poly.type
_entity_poly.pdbx_seq_one_letter_code
_entity_poly.pdbx_strand_id
1 'polypeptide(L)'
;MAIFNTTNTSVLLPREIADGMVKKSQSLSTVALLSQQKPMRFGKQDIIVFDNLPKAEFVEEGADKASTTGSFSSVSVAPHKAQVTMRFNQEVMWADEDYQLGVLDELAQAGAEALSRALDLGLYHAINPLTGTKVASWTNYAAASTKVVEMKGKTAEADAAFRAAVGQVVNGLNPAMVTGAAFDPKFSWALSELRRKDGAGDTSDQRYPQLGFGTNVSEFLGVPVAQGNTVSATPEATDTKVRALVGDFTNGVRWGIQRQLPVELIQFGDPDGQGDLKRKNQVALRLETVYAWYVFTDRFAIVKEAA
;
A
#
# COMPACT_ATOMS: atom_id res chain seq x y z
N MET A 1 6.49 -47.01 -28.19
CA MET A 1 6.56 -45.63 -28.70
C MET A 1 6.28 -44.71 -27.54
N ALA A 2 7.31 -44.12 -27.00
CA ALA A 2 7.12 -43.17 -25.86
C ALA A 2 6.53 -41.87 -26.42
N ILE A 3 5.31 -41.57 -26.05
CA ILE A 3 4.68 -40.28 -26.31
C ILE A 3 5.32 -39.31 -25.35
N PHE A 4 6.17 -38.42 -25.86
CA PHE A 4 6.64 -37.29 -25.11
C PHE A 4 5.43 -36.42 -24.80
N ASN A 5 4.94 -36.52 -23.59
CA ASN A 5 3.84 -35.72 -23.11
C ASN A 5 4.41 -34.35 -22.69
N THR A 6 4.27 -33.37 -23.58
CA THR A 6 4.72 -31.95 -23.36
C THR A 6 3.91 -31.21 -22.34
N THR A 7 3.09 -31.88 -21.52
CA THR A 7 2.22 -31.29 -20.51
C THR A 7 2.98 -30.78 -19.28
N ASN A 8 4.29 -31.01 -19.16
CA ASN A 8 5.07 -30.66 -17.96
C ASN A 8 6.24 -29.73 -18.21
N THR A 9 6.32 -29.09 -19.35
CA THR A 9 7.23 -27.94 -19.52
C THR A 9 6.46 -26.62 -19.40
N SER A 10 5.88 -26.39 -18.23
CA SER A 10 5.74 -25.01 -17.78
C SER A 10 7.18 -24.49 -17.64
N VAL A 11 7.61 -23.66 -18.57
CA VAL A 11 8.85 -22.91 -18.42
C VAL A 11 8.62 -22.00 -17.23
N LEU A 12 8.94 -22.51 -16.06
CA LEU A 12 8.97 -21.70 -14.83
C LEU A 12 10.10 -20.71 -15.04
N LEU A 13 9.80 -19.44 -14.87
CA LEU A 13 10.85 -18.43 -14.76
C LEU A 13 11.84 -18.88 -13.69
N PRO A 14 13.14 -18.65 -13.87
CA PRO A 14 14.13 -18.96 -12.86
C PRO A 14 13.68 -18.42 -11.50
N ARG A 15 13.83 -19.23 -10.47
CA ARG A 15 13.40 -18.88 -9.11
C ARG A 15 13.99 -17.56 -8.63
N GLU A 16 15.21 -17.25 -9.07
CA GLU A 16 15.89 -16.00 -8.78
C GLU A 16 15.14 -14.77 -9.31
N ILE A 17 14.57 -14.86 -10.52
CA ILE A 17 13.75 -13.78 -11.10
C ILE A 17 12.45 -13.62 -10.29
N ALA A 18 11.78 -14.69 -9.92
CA ALA A 18 10.56 -14.65 -9.13
C ALA A 18 10.80 -14.07 -7.73
N ASP A 19 11.88 -14.46 -7.05
CA ASP A 19 12.26 -13.92 -5.75
C ASP A 19 12.69 -12.43 -5.84
N GLY A 20 13.35 -12.04 -6.92
CA GLY A 20 13.71 -10.65 -7.22
C GLY A 20 12.49 -9.75 -7.39
N MET A 21 11.49 -10.23 -8.12
CA MET A 21 10.21 -9.53 -8.32
C MET A 21 9.49 -9.23 -7.02
N VAL A 22 9.40 -10.21 -6.13
CA VAL A 22 8.71 -10.03 -4.85
C VAL A 22 9.41 -9.01 -3.97
N LYS A 23 10.74 -9.09 -3.87
CA LYS A 23 11.53 -8.10 -3.13
C LYS A 23 11.32 -6.70 -3.69
N LYS A 24 11.28 -6.54 -5.01
CA LYS A 24 11.07 -5.25 -5.67
C LYS A 24 9.65 -4.74 -5.46
N SER A 25 8.64 -5.59 -5.55
CA SER A 25 7.25 -5.23 -5.24
C SER A 25 7.11 -4.68 -3.81
N GLN A 26 7.73 -5.33 -2.84
CA GLN A 26 7.72 -4.85 -1.46
C GLN A 26 8.44 -3.52 -1.27
N SER A 27 9.51 -3.27 -2.01
CA SER A 27 10.29 -2.02 -1.90
C SER A 27 9.64 -0.81 -2.57
N LEU A 28 8.69 -1.01 -3.47
CA LEU A 28 8.01 0.08 -4.19
C LEU A 28 6.69 0.52 -3.55
N SER A 29 6.11 -0.33 -2.68
CA SER A 29 4.88 0.00 -1.96
C SER A 29 5.17 0.94 -0.79
N THR A 30 4.44 2.06 -0.71
CA THR A 30 4.52 2.99 0.43
C THR A 30 4.04 2.34 1.73
N VAL A 31 3.08 1.42 1.64
CA VAL A 31 2.63 0.60 2.79
C VAL A 31 3.74 -0.30 3.28
N ALA A 32 4.44 -0.98 2.38
CA ALA A 32 5.51 -1.90 2.73
C ALA A 32 6.75 -1.20 3.31
N LEU A 33 6.99 0.06 2.91
CA LEU A 33 8.06 0.89 3.48
C LEU A 33 7.76 1.33 4.91
N LEU A 34 6.49 1.62 5.23
CA LEU A 34 6.07 2.15 6.54
C LEU A 34 5.63 1.06 7.52
N SER A 35 5.16 -0.08 7.02
CA SER A 35 4.60 -1.16 7.82
C SER A 35 5.22 -2.49 7.46
N GLN A 36 5.69 -3.22 8.46
CA GLN A 36 6.27 -4.54 8.24
C GLN A 36 5.20 -5.57 7.88
N GLN A 37 5.50 -6.38 6.88
CA GLN A 37 4.70 -7.53 6.53
C GLN A 37 4.59 -8.51 7.70
N LYS A 38 3.38 -9.01 7.98
CA LYS A 38 3.14 -10.05 8.97
C LYS A 38 2.78 -11.36 8.27
N PRO A 39 3.34 -12.51 8.71
CA PRO A 39 2.97 -13.79 8.13
C PRO A 39 1.47 -14.05 8.37
N MET A 40 0.77 -14.43 7.31
CA MET A 40 -0.66 -14.75 7.35
C MET A 40 -0.91 -16.11 6.70
N ARG A 41 -1.83 -16.88 7.26
CA ARG A 41 -2.28 -18.14 6.64
C ARG A 41 -3.28 -17.85 5.53
N PHE A 42 -3.32 -18.71 4.53
CA PHE A 42 -4.32 -18.59 3.46
C PHE A 42 -5.75 -18.81 4.00
N GLY A 43 -6.66 -17.96 3.58
CA GLY A 43 -8.08 -17.99 3.96
C GLY A 43 -8.49 -16.80 4.83
N LYS A 44 -9.76 -16.80 5.22
CA LYS A 44 -10.27 -15.81 6.18
C LYS A 44 -9.65 -16.06 7.54
N GLN A 45 -9.23 -14.99 8.20
CA GLN A 45 -8.66 -15.03 9.53
C GLN A 45 -9.39 -14.03 10.42
N ASP A 46 -9.73 -14.46 11.63
CA ASP A 46 -10.29 -13.58 12.64
C ASP A 46 -9.16 -13.08 13.53
N ILE A 47 -8.98 -11.77 13.55
CA ILE A 47 -8.03 -11.09 14.42
C ILE A 47 -8.79 -10.66 15.66
N ILE A 48 -8.38 -11.14 16.83
CA ILE A 48 -8.96 -10.70 18.10
C ILE A 48 -8.38 -9.32 18.42
N VAL A 49 -9.25 -8.37 18.64
CA VAL A 49 -8.93 -6.99 19.01
C VAL A 49 -9.46 -6.74 20.42
N PHE A 50 -8.64 -6.16 21.28
CA PHE A 50 -9.09 -5.70 22.58
C PHE A 50 -9.74 -4.32 22.41
N ASP A 51 -11.03 -4.22 22.66
CA ASP A 51 -11.77 -2.96 22.61
C ASP A 51 -11.55 -2.14 23.86
N ASN A 52 -11.38 -2.82 24.99
CA ASN A 52 -11.15 -2.20 26.28
C ASN A 52 -9.98 -2.90 26.98
N LEU A 53 -8.96 -2.13 27.31
CA LEU A 53 -7.86 -2.65 28.13
C LEU A 53 -8.34 -2.84 29.58
N PRO A 54 -8.02 -3.99 30.22
CA PRO A 54 -8.30 -4.17 31.63
C PRO A 54 -7.62 -3.08 32.46
N LYS A 55 -8.34 -2.52 33.42
CA LYS A 55 -7.82 -1.49 34.33
C LYS A 55 -7.26 -2.16 35.57
N ALA A 56 -6.08 -1.74 36.00
CA ALA A 56 -5.51 -2.15 37.26
C ALA A 56 -6.18 -1.34 38.40
N GLU A 57 -6.34 -1.99 39.56
CA GLU A 57 -6.86 -1.39 40.78
C GLU A 57 -5.79 -1.47 41.89
N PHE A 58 -5.67 -0.40 42.65
CA PHE A 58 -4.89 -0.43 43.88
C PHE A 58 -5.80 -0.89 45.01
N VAL A 59 -5.42 -1.98 45.66
CA VAL A 59 -6.19 -2.62 46.76
C VAL A 59 -5.41 -2.48 48.05
N GLU A 60 -6.06 -1.99 49.11
CA GLU A 60 -5.47 -1.89 50.43
C GLU A 60 -5.36 -3.29 51.09
N GLU A 61 -4.50 -3.41 52.08
CA GLU A 61 -4.28 -4.67 52.78
C GLU A 61 -5.59 -5.13 53.48
N GLY A 62 -6.06 -6.33 53.14
CA GLY A 62 -7.30 -6.89 53.67
C GLY A 62 -8.59 -6.47 52.95
N ALA A 63 -8.51 -5.66 51.90
CA ALA A 63 -9.68 -5.29 51.08
C ALA A 63 -10.00 -6.33 49.99
N ASP A 64 -11.26 -6.41 49.60
CA ASP A 64 -11.72 -7.30 48.54
C ASP A 64 -11.22 -6.82 47.18
N LYS A 65 -10.81 -7.79 46.33
CA LYS A 65 -10.32 -7.52 44.96
C LYS A 65 -11.48 -7.55 43.98
N ALA A 66 -11.68 -6.46 43.26
CA ALA A 66 -12.68 -6.37 42.19
C ALA A 66 -12.18 -7.03 40.89
N SER A 67 -13.12 -7.58 40.10
CA SER A 67 -12.79 -8.10 38.79
C SER A 67 -12.87 -7.01 37.73
N THR A 68 -11.87 -6.91 36.88
CA THR A 68 -11.89 -6.02 35.69
C THR A 68 -12.43 -6.80 34.51
N THR A 69 -13.45 -6.25 33.84
CA THR A 69 -13.98 -6.82 32.61
C THR A 69 -13.27 -6.23 31.42
N GLY A 70 -12.73 -7.06 30.56
CA GLY A 70 -12.23 -6.68 29.21
C GLY A 70 -13.24 -7.09 28.15
N SER A 71 -13.41 -6.30 27.12
CA SER A 71 -14.18 -6.66 25.93
C SER A 71 -13.26 -6.97 24.76
N PHE A 72 -13.64 -7.99 24.00
CA PHE A 72 -12.94 -8.42 22.80
C PHE A 72 -13.88 -8.30 21.61
N SER A 73 -13.39 -7.78 20.52
CA SER A 73 -14.02 -7.91 19.21
C SER A 73 -13.16 -8.76 18.28
N SER A 74 -13.77 -9.41 17.31
CA SER A 74 -13.05 -10.10 16.25
C SER A 74 -13.24 -9.37 14.94
N VAL A 75 -12.13 -9.17 14.23
CA VAL A 75 -12.15 -8.58 12.90
C VAL A 75 -11.74 -9.62 11.88
N SER A 76 -12.62 -9.88 10.94
CA SER A 76 -12.37 -10.85 9.87
C SER A 76 -11.54 -10.20 8.75
N VAL A 77 -10.41 -10.81 8.46
CA VAL A 77 -9.53 -10.42 7.34
C VAL A 77 -9.76 -11.38 6.18
N ALA A 78 -10.17 -10.85 5.04
CA ALA A 78 -10.40 -11.63 3.83
C ALA A 78 -9.18 -11.61 2.90
N PRO A 79 -8.94 -12.69 2.14
CA PRO A 79 -7.92 -12.70 1.10
C PRO A 79 -8.35 -11.84 -0.10
N HIS A 80 -7.42 -11.06 -0.64
CA HIS A 80 -7.57 -10.26 -1.84
C HIS A 80 -6.55 -10.70 -2.88
N LYS A 81 -7.04 -11.29 -3.96
CA LYS A 81 -6.17 -11.76 -5.05
C LYS A 81 -5.86 -10.60 -5.99
N ALA A 82 -4.59 -10.28 -6.16
CA ALA A 82 -4.08 -9.38 -7.18
C ALA A 82 -3.38 -10.18 -8.27
N GLN A 83 -3.61 -9.82 -9.52
CA GLN A 83 -2.97 -10.46 -10.68
C GLN A 83 -2.58 -9.43 -11.73
N VAL A 84 -1.51 -9.76 -12.45
CA VAL A 84 -1.08 -9.05 -13.65
C VAL A 84 -0.87 -10.08 -14.74
N THR A 85 -1.49 -9.87 -15.90
CA THR A 85 -1.28 -10.72 -17.08
C THR A 85 -0.78 -9.82 -18.21
N MET A 86 0.39 -10.11 -18.74
CA MET A 86 1.04 -9.35 -19.82
C MET A 86 1.22 -10.24 -21.02
N ARG A 87 0.78 -9.80 -22.20
CA ARG A 87 0.99 -10.49 -23.46
C ARG A 87 2.20 -9.96 -24.19
N PHE A 88 2.93 -10.84 -24.86
CA PHE A 88 4.01 -10.48 -25.78
C PHE A 88 4.03 -11.46 -26.97
N ASN A 89 4.68 -11.06 -28.04
CA ASN A 89 4.76 -11.88 -29.23
C ASN A 89 5.70 -13.08 -29.04
N GLN A 90 5.39 -14.21 -29.62
CA GLN A 90 6.15 -15.44 -29.49
C GLN A 90 7.56 -15.30 -30.09
N GLU A 91 7.78 -14.37 -31.00
CA GLU A 91 9.07 -14.07 -31.63
C GLU A 91 10.13 -13.67 -30.59
N VAL A 92 9.75 -13.10 -29.46
CA VAL A 92 10.66 -12.80 -28.34
C VAL A 92 11.31 -14.08 -27.83
N MET A 93 10.57 -15.21 -27.85
CA MET A 93 11.09 -16.51 -27.42
C MET A 93 12.02 -17.18 -28.44
N TRP A 94 12.14 -16.64 -29.64
CA TRP A 94 13.05 -17.12 -30.68
C TRP A 94 14.35 -16.32 -30.77
N ALA A 95 14.41 -15.22 -30.04
CA ALA A 95 15.60 -14.37 -29.98
C ALA A 95 16.72 -15.03 -29.16
N ASP A 96 17.88 -14.43 -29.18
CA ASP A 96 19.03 -14.89 -28.38
C ASP A 96 18.68 -14.87 -26.88
N GLU A 97 19.29 -15.78 -26.10
CA GLU A 97 18.98 -16.00 -24.70
C GLU A 97 19.12 -14.72 -23.85
N ASP A 98 20.15 -13.92 -24.09
CA ASP A 98 20.36 -12.64 -23.39
C ASP A 98 19.23 -11.65 -23.63
N TYR A 99 18.71 -11.57 -24.87
CA TYR A 99 17.58 -10.71 -25.20
C TYR A 99 16.28 -11.20 -24.56
N GLN A 100 16.02 -12.51 -24.55
CA GLN A 100 14.87 -13.11 -23.89
C GLN A 100 14.88 -12.79 -22.39
N LEU A 101 16.02 -13.00 -21.73
CA LEU A 101 16.18 -12.71 -20.30
C LEU A 101 15.96 -11.24 -20.00
N GLY A 102 16.45 -10.33 -20.83
CA GLY A 102 16.24 -8.88 -20.67
C GLY A 102 14.76 -8.48 -20.75
N VAL A 103 14.04 -9.00 -21.74
CA VAL A 103 12.60 -8.72 -21.89
C VAL A 103 11.78 -9.32 -20.73
N LEU A 104 12.07 -10.55 -20.33
CA LEU A 104 11.38 -11.20 -19.22
C LEU A 104 11.64 -10.48 -17.89
N ASP A 105 12.87 -10.01 -17.66
CA ASP A 105 13.21 -9.24 -16.44
C ASP A 105 12.49 -7.89 -16.42
N GLU A 106 12.40 -7.19 -17.54
CA GLU A 106 11.65 -5.93 -17.64
C GLU A 106 10.15 -6.13 -17.41
N LEU A 107 9.54 -7.16 -17.99
CA LEU A 107 8.15 -7.53 -17.74
C LEU A 107 7.94 -7.92 -16.27
N ALA A 108 8.88 -8.63 -15.69
CA ALA A 108 8.87 -9.02 -14.28
C ALA A 108 8.90 -7.79 -13.37
N GLN A 109 9.73 -6.82 -13.69
CA GLN A 109 9.82 -5.54 -12.95
C GLN A 109 8.53 -4.73 -13.03
N ALA A 110 7.97 -4.61 -14.25
CA ALA A 110 6.70 -3.92 -14.45
C ALA A 110 5.54 -4.60 -13.69
N GLY A 111 5.52 -5.93 -13.70
CA GLY A 111 4.54 -6.70 -12.93
C GLY A 111 4.68 -6.53 -11.43
N ALA A 112 5.91 -6.48 -10.90
CA ALA A 112 6.17 -6.22 -9.49
C ALA A 112 5.72 -4.82 -9.07
N GLU A 113 5.94 -3.81 -9.91
CA GLU A 113 5.45 -2.46 -9.68
C GLU A 113 3.92 -2.42 -9.65
N ALA A 114 3.25 -3.04 -10.61
CA ALA A 114 1.80 -3.10 -10.65
C ALA A 114 1.21 -3.81 -9.41
N LEU A 115 1.82 -4.89 -8.93
CA LEU A 115 1.40 -5.57 -7.71
C LEU A 115 1.63 -4.72 -6.45
N SER A 116 2.73 -3.96 -6.38
CA SER A 116 2.99 -3.04 -5.27
C SER A 116 1.95 -1.93 -5.20
N ARG A 117 1.61 -1.36 -6.35
CA ARG A 117 0.57 -0.34 -6.47
C ARG A 117 -0.81 -0.89 -6.13
N ALA A 118 -1.09 -2.15 -6.49
CA ALA A 118 -2.34 -2.82 -6.13
C ALA A 118 -2.51 -2.97 -4.62
N LEU A 119 -1.44 -3.28 -3.88
CA LEU A 119 -1.44 -3.31 -2.41
C LEU A 119 -1.79 -1.94 -1.83
N ASP A 120 -1.10 -0.89 -2.27
CA ASP A 120 -1.30 0.47 -1.78
C ASP A 120 -2.73 0.96 -2.07
N LEU A 121 -3.20 0.82 -3.32
CA LEU A 121 -4.54 1.26 -3.73
C LEU A 121 -5.66 0.51 -3.01
N GLY A 122 -5.47 -0.80 -2.81
CA GLY A 122 -6.41 -1.62 -2.05
C GLY A 122 -6.49 -1.20 -0.59
N LEU A 123 -5.34 -1.09 0.07
CA LEU A 123 -5.24 -0.77 1.49
C LEU A 123 -5.61 0.69 1.79
N TYR A 124 -5.22 1.65 0.95
CA TYR A 124 -5.53 3.06 1.17
C TYR A 124 -6.95 3.44 0.79
N HIS A 125 -7.46 2.95 -0.35
CA HIS A 125 -8.67 3.47 -0.96
C HIS A 125 -9.74 2.43 -1.28
N ALA A 126 -9.44 1.14 -1.16
CA ALA A 126 -10.28 0.04 -1.67
C ALA A 126 -10.54 0.16 -3.19
N ILE A 127 -9.55 0.58 -3.97
CA ILE A 127 -9.65 0.78 -5.42
C ILE A 127 -9.02 -0.41 -6.15
N ASN A 128 -9.72 -0.90 -7.18
CA ASN A 128 -9.16 -1.86 -8.12
C ASN A 128 -8.32 -1.09 -9.17
N PRO A 129 -7.00 -1.32 -9.25
CA PRO A 129 -6.12 -0.56 -10.13
C PRO A 129 -6.45 -0.72 -11.62
N LEU A 130 -6.99 -1.87 -12.04
CA LEU A 130 -7.34 -2.11 -13.45
C LEU A 130 -8.52 -1.26 -13.92
N THR A 131 -9.53 -1.10 -13.06
CA THR A 131 -10.77 -0.38 -13.41
C THR A 131 -10.78 1.07 -12.92
N GLY A 132 -9.87 1.44 -12.03
CA GLY A 132 -9.83 2.73 -11.36
C GLY A 132 -11.04 3.00 -10.45
N THR A 133 -11.84 1.96 -10.16
CA THR A 133 -13.08 2.10 -9.41
C THR A 133 -12.98 1.47 -8.02
N LYS A 134 -13.75 2.02 -7.08
CA LYS A 134 -13.82 1.50 -5.73
C LYS A 134 -14.55 0.15 -5.67
N VAL A 135 -13.99 -0.79 -4.96
CA VAL A 135 -14.61 -2.09 -4.70
C VAL A 135 -15.58 -1.95 -3.53
N ALA A 136 -16.89 -1.93 -3.81
CA ALA A 136 -17.92 -1.63 -2.82
C ALA A 136 -17.97 -2.63 -1.65
N SER A 137 -17.54 -3.87 -1.86
CA SER A 137 -17.49 -4.91 -0.82
C SER A 137 -16.33 -4.73 0.18
N TRP A 138 -15.36 -3.86 -0.11
CA TRP A 138 -14.23 -3.60 0.77
C TRP A 138 -14.52 -2.40 1.65
N THR A 139 -14.82 -2.65 2.90
CA THR A 139 -15.20 -1.61 3.87
C THR A 139 -14.03 -1.15 4.74
N ASN A 140 -12.97 -1.97 4.83
CA ASN A 140 -11.81 -1.67 5.66
C ASN A 140 -10.63 -1.19 4.80
N TYR A 141 -10.36 0.12 4.82
CA TYR A 141 -9.27 0.79 4.12
C TYR A 141 -8.91 2.09 4.84
N ALA A 142 -7.67 2.58 4.69
CA ALA A 142 -7.15 3.70 5.48
C ALA A 142 -7.94 5.01 5.28
N ALA A 143 -8.34 5.31 4.04
CA ALA A 143 -9.11 6.51 3.73
C ALA A 143 -10.58 6.45 4.20
N ALA A 144 -11.01 5.37 4.86
CA ALA A 144 -12.29 5.30 5.58
C ALA A 144 -12.24 5.95 6.98
N SER A 145 -11.07 6.41 7.42
CA SER A 145 -10.95 7.14 8.69
C SER A 145 -11.86 8.37 8.72
N THR A 146 -12.50 8.58 9.87
CA THR A 146 -13.31 9.76 10.13
C THR A 146 -12.49 11.01 10.50
N LYS A 147 -11.19 10.82 10.78
CA LYS A 147 -10.26 11.89 11.10
C LYS A 147 -9.74 12.51 9.81
N VAL A 148 -10.42 13.53 9.32
CA VAL A 148 -10.08 14.22 8.08
C VAL A 148 -9.70 15.65 8.37
N VAL A 149 -8.56 16.09 7.85
CA VAL A 149 -8.09 17.48 7.86
C VAL A 149 -8.15 18.01 6.43
N GLU A 150 -8.96 19.02 6.20
CA GLU A 150 -9.04 19.67 4.91
C GLU A 150 -7.99 20.78 4.80
N MET A 151 -7.22 20.73 3.73
CA MET A 151 -6.25 21.76 3.36
C MET A 151 -6.93 22.76 2.42
N LYS A 152 -7.16 23.98 2.90
CA LYS A 152 -7.92 25.02 2.17
C LYS A 152 -7.14 25.73 1.06
N GLY A 153 -5.90 25.40 0.82
CA GLY A 153 -5.08 25.97 -0.24
C GLY A 153 -4.06 24.97 -0.73
N LYS A 154 -3.57 25.15 -1.95
CA LYS A 154 -2.66 24.17 -2.55
C LYS A 154 -1.31 24.05 -1.84
N THR A 155 -0.84 25.12 -1.19
CA THR A 155 0.51 25.19 -0.60
C THR A 155 0.54 25.84 0.78
N ALA A 156 -0.25 26.88 1.03
CA ALA A 156 -0.07 27.80 2.15
C ALA A 156 -0.25 27.19 3.57
N GLU A 157 -0.82 25.99 3.68
CA GLU A 157 -1.19 25.40 4.97
C GLU A 157 -0.78 23.91 5.10
N ALA A 158 0.13 23.41 4.24
CA ALA A 158 0.46 22.00 4.21
C ALA A 158 1.07 21.51 5.55
N ASP A 159 1.94 22.29 6.16
CA ASP A 159 2.54 21.95 7.47
C ASP A 159 1.53 22.06 8.62
N ALA A 160 0.63 23.04 8.58
CA ALA A 160 -0.44 23.16 9.55
C ALA A 160 -1.43 22.00 9.46
N ALA A 161 -1.79 21.59 8.24
CA ALA A 161 -2.63 20.43 8.00
C ALA A 161 -1.98 19.12 8.49
N PHE A 162 -0.67 18.95 8.25
CA PHE A 162 0.06 17.81 8.79
C PHE A 162 0.06 17.79 10.32
N ARG A 163 0.37 18.92 10.97
CA ARG A 163 0.33 19.04 12.45
C ARG A 163 -1.07 18.77 13.00
N ALA A 164 -2.11 19.26 12.34
CA ALA A 164 -3.50 19.01 12.74
C ALA A 164 -3.84 17.51 12.61
N ALA A 165 -3.39 16.84 11.56
CA ALA A 165 -3.58 15.40 11.37
C ALA A 165 -2.87 14.59 12.48
N VAL A 166 -1.62 14.91 12.78
CA VAL A 166 -0.90 14.33 13.93
C VAL A 166 -1.68 14.56 15.23
N GLY A 167 -2.17 15.79 15.45
CA GLY A 167 -2.97 16.14 16.63
C GLY A 167 -4.26 15.30 16.75
N GLN A 168 -4.95 15.01 15.64
CA GLN A 168 -6.15 14.16 15.65
C GLN A 168 -5.84 12.69 16.01
N VAL A 169 -4.66 12.19 15.65
CA VAL A 169 -4.24 10.83 16.01
C VAL A 169 -3.86 10.76 17.49
N VAL A 170 -3.04 11.71 17.97
CA VAL A 170 -2.47 11.70 19.32
C VAL A 170 -3.52 12.08 20.38
N ASN A 171 -4.41 13.04 20.09
CA ASN A 171 -5.40 13.54 21.04
C ASN A 171 -6.78 12.90 20.88
N GLY A 172 -6.91 11.83 20.09
CA GLY A 172 -8.18 11.11 19.90
C GLY A 172 -8.62 10.34 21.16
N LEU A 173 -9.86 9.82 21.13
CA LEU A 173 -10.39 8.97 22.21
C LEU A 173 -9.54 7.73 22.48
N ASN A 174 -8.95 7.17 21.41
CA ASN A 174 -7.96 6.10 21.47
C ASN A 174 -6.64 6.66 20.95
N PRO A 175 -5.83 7.30 21.81
CA PRO A 175 -4.59 7.94 21.37
C PRO A 175 -3.63 6.89 20.82
N ALA A 176 -3.09 7.16 19.65
CA ALA A 176 -2.09 6.31 19.01
C ALA A 176 -0.81 7.12 18.75
N MET A 177 0.31 6.44 18.73
CA MET A 177 1.56 7.06 18.30
C MET A 177 1.57 7.19 16.79
N VAL A 178 2.08 8.30 16.29
CA VAL A 178 2.34 8.45 14.85
C VAL A 178 3.70 7.83 14.56
N THR A 179 3.70 6.70 13.86
CA THR A 179 4.94 5.96 13.52
C THR A 179 5.34 6.15 12.07
N GLY A 180 4.49 6.79 11.25
CA GLY A 180 4.80 7.04 9.85
C GLY A 180 3.76 7.92 9.17
N ALA A 181 4.11 8.39 8.00
CA ALA A 181 3.23 9.14 7.11
C ALA A 181 3.47 8.76 5.65
N ALA A 182 2.40 8.58 4.89
CA ALA A 182 2.48 8.41 3.44
C ALA A 182 2.11 9.73 2.77
N PHE A 183 2.99 10.26 1.90
CA PHE A 183 2.81 11.53 1.22
C PHE A 183 2.60 11.35 -0.27
N ASP A 184 1.63 12.07 -0.80
CA ASP A 184 1.54 12.31 -2.24
C ASP A 184 2.66 13.28 -2.68
N PRO A 185 3.26 13.11 -3.87
CA PRO A 185 4.29 14.03 -4.37
C PRO A 185 3.86 15.51 -4.39
N LYS A 186 2.57 15.78 -4.65
CA LYS A 186 2.02 17.15 -4.62
C LYS A 186 2.06 17.75 -3.21
N PHE A 187 1.88 16.92 -2.18
CA PHE A 187 1.97 17.36 -0.79
C PHE A 187 3.41 17.69 -0.39
N SER A 188 4.34 16.83 -0.76
CA SER A 188 5.77 17.06 -0.50
C SER A 188 6.27 18.33 -1.23
N TRP A 189 5.82 18.54 -2.46
CA TRP A 189 6.06 19.78 -3.19
C TRP A 189 5.48 20.99 -2.45
N ALA A 190 4.22 20.92 -2.02
CA ALA A 190 3.58 22.01 -1.26
C ALA A 190 4.33 22.35 0.03
N LEU A 191 4.87 21.35 0.75
CA LEU A 191 5.72 21.58 1.92
C LEU A 191 7.03 22.29 1.56
N SER A 192 7.63 21.98 0.42
CA SER A 192 8.90 22.59 -0.02
C SER A 192 8.72 24.05 -0.47
N GLU A 193 7.52 24.42 -0.93
CA GLU A 193 7.19 25.80 -1.33
C GLU A 193 6.91 26.74 -0.15
N LEU A 194 6.72 26.19 1.05
CA LEU A 194 6.44 27.02 2.23
C LEU A 194 7.59 27.98 2.54
N ARG A 195 7.25 29.25 2.67
CA ARG A 195 8.20 30.31 3.01
C ARG A 195 8.20 30.59 4.51
N ARG A 196 9.34 31.06 5.01
CA ARG A 196 9.43 31.57 6.38
C ARG A 196 8.63 32.86 6.46
N LYS A 197 7.89 33.05 7.55
CA LYS A 197 7.16 34.30 7.82
C LYS A 197 7.96 35.12 8.82
N ASP A 198 8.15 36.38 8.51
CA ASP A 198 8.51 37.41 9.49
C ASP A 198 7.28 38.30 9.77
N GLY A 199 7.40 39.28 10.65
CA GLY A 199 6.29 40.16 10.99
C GLY A 199 5.72 40.96 9.81
N ALA A 200 6.41 41.06 8.70
CA ALA A 200 6.03 41.79 7.48
C ALA A 200 5.42 40.91 6.37
N GLY A 201 5.50 39.58 6.48
CA GLY A 201 4.96 38.65 5.50
C GLY A 201 5.87 37.49 5.20
N ASP A 202 5.71 36.90 4.02
CA ASP A 202 6.54 35.77 3.58
C ASP A 202 7.93 36.29 3.13
N THR A 203 8.98 35.64 3.64
CA THR A 203 10.37 35.90 3.21
C THR A 203 10.70 35.09 1.96
N SER A 204 11.86 35.38 1.34
CA SER A 204 12.39 34.56 0.24
C SER A 204 12.87 33.19 0.70
N ASP A 205 13.10 33.00 2.01
CA ASP A 205 13.70 31.79 2.56
C ASP A 205 12.68 30.66 2.70
N GLN A 206 13.08 29.46 2.35
CA GLN A 206 12.25 28.27 2.58
C GLN A 206 12.07 28.02 4.08
N ARG A 207 10.86 27.64 4.48
CA ARG A 207 10.57 27.26 5.88
C ARG A 207 11.28 25.95 6.26
N TYR A 208 11.38 25.04 5.32
CA TYR A 208 12.00 23.71 5.49
C TYR A 208 13.07 23.46 4.44
N PRO A 209 14.26 24.07 4.56
CA PRO A 209 15.34 23.94 3.57
C PRO A 209 15.81 22.50 3.37
N GLN A 210 15.68 21.65 4.40
CA GLN A 210 16.06 20.24 4.36
C GLN A 210 15.22 19.41 3.37
N LEU A 211 14.05 19.87 2.96
CA LEU A 211 13.20 19.18 1.99
C LEU A 211 13.67 19.40 0.54
N GLY A 212 14.50 20.41 0.28
CA GLY A 212 14.89 20.78 -1.07
C GLY A 212 13.65 21.07 -1.94
N PHE A 213 13.51 20.35 -3.05
CA PHE A 213 12.32 20.43 -3.91
C PHE A 213 11.19 19.47 -3.49
N GLY A 214 11.30 18.74 -2.38
CA GLY A 214 10.28 17.80 -1.94
C GLY A 214 10.13 16.54 -2.81
N THR A 215 11.13 16.24 -3.66
CA THR A 215 11.07 15.11 -4.59
C THR A 215 11.42 13.76 -3.96
N ASN A 216 12.11 13.78 -2.83
CA ASN A 216 12.49 12.57 -2.08
C ASN A 216 12.50 12.88 -0.58
N VAL A 217 11.34 12.79 0.03
CA VAL A 217 11.16 13.04 1.46
C VAL A 217 11.10 11.72 2.20
N SER A 218 12.10 11.43 3.02
CA SER A 218 12.16 10.22 3.87
C SER A 218 11.73 10.48 5.31
N GLU A 219 11.75 11.73 5.75
CA GLU A 219 11.35 12.14 7.11
C GLU A 219 10.83 13.57 7.11
N PHE A 220 9.79 13.82 7.89
CA PHE A 220 9.28 15.17 8.12
C PHE A 220 8.88 15.38 9.59
N LEU A 221 9.48 16.39 10.24
CA LEU A 221 9.29 16.72 11.65
C LEU A 221 9.46 15.52 12.61
N GLY A 222 10.43 14.65 12.37
CA GLY A 222 10.70 13.46 13.18
C GLY A 222 9.79 12.26 12.88
N VAL A 223 8.92 12.35 11.86
CA VAL A 223 8.07 11.25 11.42
C VAL A 223 8.63 10.65 10.14
N PRO A 224 8.87 9.33 10.07
CA PRO A 224 9.26 8.65 8.83
C PRO A 224 8.20 8.83 7.75
N VAL A 225 8.62 9.12 6.53
CA VAL A 225 7.74 9.38 5.39
C VAL A 225 8.05 8.41 4.26
N ALA A 226 6.99 7.84 3.66
CA ALA A 226 7.08 7.20 2.36
C ALA A 226 6.30 8.03 1.33
N GLN A 227 6.93 8.34 0.22
CA GLN A 227 6.34 9.16 -0.82
C GLN A 227 5.89 8.30 -2.00
N GLY A 228 4.64 8.51 -2.45
CA GLY A 228 4.10 7.78 -3.60
C GLY A 228 2.78 8.37 -4.09
N ASN A 229 2.56 8.32 -5.40
CA ASN A 229 1.33 8.82 -6.02
C ASN A 229 0.11 7.90 -5.77
N THR A 230 0.31 6.70 -5.25
CA THR A 230 -0.76 5.80 -4.79
C THR A 230 -1.57 6.39 -3.62
N VAL A 231 -0.99 7.35 -2.89
CA VAL A 231 -1.67 8.10 -1.82
C VAL A 231 -2.85 8.91 -2.36
N SER A 232 -2.76 9.46 -3.57
CA SER A 232 -3.87 10.14 -4.27
C SER A 232 -4.63 9.24 -5.24
N ALA A 233 -4.22 7.97 -5.36
CA ALA A 233 -4.74 6.95 -6.28
C ALA A 233 -4.45 7.23 -7.76
N THR A 234 -3.51 8.12 -8.09
CA THR A 234 -3.14 8.42 -9.47
C THR A 234 -1.95 7.55 -9.92
N PRO A 235 -1.84 7.21 -11.21
CA PRO A 235 -2.74 7.53 -12.32
C PRO A 235 -3.89 6.52 -12.52
N GLU A 236 -3.97 5.43 -11.75
CA GLU A 236 -4.91 4.33 -11.98
C GLU A 236 -6.37 4.73 -11.79
N ALA A 237 -6.62 5.70 -10.92
CA ALA A 237 -7.96 6.22 -10.64
C ALA A 237 -8.01 7.75 -10.71
N THR A 238 -9.22 8.28 -10.66
CA THR A 238 -9.42 9.72 -10.46
C THR A 238 -8.79 10.16 -9.15
N ASP A 239 -8.07 11.29 -9.16
CA ASP A 239 -7.43 11.85 -7.97
C ASP A 239 -8.44 11.99 -6.81
N THR A 240 -8.20 11.22 -5.75
CA THR A 240 -9.05 11.22 -4.54
C THR A 240 -8.89 12.48 -3.70
N LYS A 241 -7.96 13.34 -4.06
CA LYS A 241 -7.54 14.54 -3.33
C LYS A 241 -6.93 14.24 -1.94
N VAL A 242 -6.67 12.98 -1.62
CA VAL A 242 -5.89 12.62 -0.44
C VAL A 242 -4.43 13.00 -0.71
N ARG A 243 -3.86 13.81 0.17
CA ARG A 243 -2.49 14.33 0.04
C ARG A 243 -1.53 13.71 1.04
N ALA A 244 -2.02 13.35 2.20
CA ALA A 244 -1.23 12.59 3.17
C ALA A 244 -2.12 11.67 4.02
N LEU A 245 -1.53 10.54 4.40
CA LEU A 245 -2.06 9.60 5.39
C LEU A 245 -1.08 9.57 6.54
N VAL A 246 -1.53 9.90 7.74
CA VAL A 246 -0.69 10.04 8.95
C VAL A 246 -1.23 9.13 10.03
N GLY A 247 -0.38 8.33 10.65
CA GLY A 247 -0.86 7.43 11.71
C GLY A 247 0.13 6.39 12.19
N ASP A 248 -0.41 5.38 12.86
CA ASP A 248 0.35 4.25 13.38
C ASP A 248 0.45 3.15 12.32
N PHE A 249 1.48 3.22 11.47
CA PHE A 249 1.75 2.19 10.46
C PHE A 249 2.31 0.89 11.07
N THR A 250 2.90 0.95 12.26
CA THR A 250 3.52 -0.22 12.91
C THR A 250 2.48 -1.17 13.49
N ASN A 251 1.48 -0.62 14.19
CA ASN A 251 0.45 -1.43 14.88
C ASN A 251 -0.96 -1.19 14.35
N GLY A 252 -1.18 -0.09 13.63
CA GLY A 252 -2.47 0.28 13.04
C GLY A 252 -2.75 -0.36 11.69
N VAL A 253 -1.71 -0.88 11.01
CA VAL A 253 -1.84 -1.64 9.77
C VAL A 253 -1.36 -3.07 10.01
N ARG A 254 -2.17 -4.02 9.62
CA ARG A 254 -1.78 -5.43 9.51
C ARG A 254 -1.98 -5.87 8.09
N TRP A 255 -0.91 -6.21 7.42
CA TRP A 255 -0.96 -6.73 6.07
C TRP A 255 0.03 -7.88 5.89
N GLY A 256 -0.23 -8.71 4.91
CA GLY A 256 0.66 -9.82 4.60
C GLY A 256 0.31 -10.47 3.28
N ILE A 257 1.26 -11.24 2.78
CA ILE A 257 1.07 -12.11 1.62
C ILE A 257 0.64 -13.47 2.16
N GLN A 258 -0.60 -13.86 1.89
CA GLN A 258 -1.10 -15.18 2.30
C GLN A 258 -0.60 -16.28 1.39
N ARG A 259 -0.50 -16.01 0.11
CA ARG A 259 0.01 -16.94 -0.89
C ARG A 259 0.65 -16.17 -2.03
N GLN A 260 1.85 -16.57 -2.35
CA GLN A 260 2.53 -16.15 -3.57
C GLN A 260 2.44 -17.29 -4.55
N LEU A 261 1.92 -17.01 -5.73
CA LEU A 261 1.87 -17.98 -6.81
C LEU A 261 3.13 -17.84 -7.65
N PRO A 262 3.65 -18.95 -8.18
CA PRO A 262 4.78 -18.89 -9.11
C PRO A 262 4.39 -18.06 -10.33
N VAL A 263 5.36 -17.41 -10.93
CA VAL A 263 5.17 -16.75 -12.21
C VAL A 263 4.88 -17.80 -13.27
N GLU A 264 3.81 -17.60 -14.02
CA GLU A 264 3.33 -18.56 -15.00
C GLU A 264 3.51 -18.01 -16.42
N LEU A 265 4.17 -18.79 -17.29
CA LEU A 265 4.22 -18.52 -18.71
C LEU A 265 3.12 -19.33 -19.42
N ILE A 266 2.11 -18.64 -19.93
CA ILE A 266 0.93 -19.23 -20.56
C ILE A 266 1.12 -19.16 -22.07
N GLN A 267 1.11 -20.31 -22.73
CA GLN A 267 1.33 -20.42 -24.19
C GLN A 267 0.05 -20.77 -24.96
N PHE A 268 -1.04 -21.10 -24.27
CA PHE A 268 -2.28 -21.56 -24.88
C PHE A 268 -3.51 -20.95 -24.19
N GLY A 269 -4.61 -20.84 -24.93
CA GLY A 269 -5.88 -20.36 -24.43
C GLY A 269 -6.02 -18.85 -24.46
N ASP A 270 -7.05 -18.36 -23.79
CA ASP A 270 -7.36 -16.92 -23.66
C ASP A 270 -7.34 -16.50 -22.19
N PRO A 271 -6.15 -16.14 -21.65
CA PRO A 271 -6.02 -15.84 -20.21
C PRO A 271 -6.62 -14.52 -19.77
N ASP A 272 -6.92 -13.60 -20.67
CA ASP A 272 -7.32 -12.22 -20.37
C ASP A 272 -8.51 -11.70 -21.22
N GLY A 273 -9.18 -12.59 -21.98
CA GLY A 273 -10.32 -12.22 -22.80
C GLY A 273 -9.98 -11.49 -24.10
N GLN A 274 -8.69 -11.45 -24.49
CA GLN A 274 -8.21 -10.77 -25.71
C GLN A 274 -8.09 -11.72 -26.92
N GLY A 275 -8.60 -12.94 -26.80
CA GLY A 275 -8.56 -13.97 -27.81
C GLY A 275 -7.43 -14.98 -27.61
N ASP A 276 -7.51 -16.09 -28.30
CA ASP A 276 -6.59 -17.23 -28.17
C ASP A 276 -5.14 -16.85 -28.49
N LEU A 277 -4.22 -17.16 -27.57
CA LEU A 277 -2.81 -16.85 -27.68
C LEU A 277 -2.16 -17.52 -28.89
N LYS A 278 -2.47 -18.80 -29.12
CA LYS A 278 -1.85 -19.58 -30.22
C LYS A 278 -2.27 -19.05 -31.58
N ARG A 279 -3.56 -18.65 -31.71
CA ARG A 279 -4.09 -18.07 -32.94
C ARG A 279 -3.42 -16.73 -33.29
N LYS A 280 -2.96 -16.00 -32.27
CA LYS A 280 -2.30 -14.69 -32.42
C LYS A 280 -0.77 -14.76 -32.40
N ASN A 281 -0.20 -15.94 -32.27
CA ASN A 281 1.24 -16.15 -32.09
C ASN A 281 1.81 -15.37 -30.88
N GLN A 282 1.08 -15.45 -29.75
CA GLN A 282 1.40 -14.74 -28.52
C GLN A 282 1.61 -15.69 -27.35
N VAL A 283 2.29 -15.18 -26.34
CA VAL A 283 2.52 -15.79 -25.05
C VAL A 283 2.12 -14.80 -23.96
N ALA A 284 1.64 -15.27 -22.84
CA ALA A 284 1.31 -14.41 -21.71
C ALA A 284 2.12 -14.77 -20.48
N LEU A 285 2.61 -13.78 -19.79
CA LEU A 285 3.23 -13.87 -18.47
C LEU A 285 2.19 -13.47 -17.43
N ARG A 286 1.93 -14.32 -16.44
CA ARG A 286 0.99 -14.06 -15.36
C ARG A 286 1.70 -14.08 -14.02
N LEU A 287 1.46 -13.02 -13.24
CA LEU A 287 1.88 -12.90 -11.87
C LEU A 287 0.65 -12.80 -10.98
N GLU A 288 0.63 -13.57 -9.91
CA GLU A 288 -0.47 -13.57 -8.97
C GLU A 288 0.04 -13.54 -7.52
N THR A 289 -0.59 -12.72 -6.70
CA THR A 289 -0.31 -12.65 -5.26
C THR A 289 -1.63 -12.52 -4.50
N VAL A 290 -1.74 -13.20 -3.39
CA VAL A 290 -2.90 -13.07 -2.50
C VAL A 290 -2.47 -12.25 -1.29
N TYR A 291 -2.96 -11.02 -1.23
CA TYR A 291 -2.80 -10.13 -0.09
C TYR A 291 -3.93 -10.33 0.92
N ALA A 292 -3.65 -10.01 2.15
CA ALA A 292 -4.67 -9.78 3.16
C ALA A 292 -4.24 -8.60 4.02
N TRP A 293 -5.20 -7.76 4.39
CA TRP A 293 -4.94 -6.60 5.25
C TRP A 293 -6.10 -6.27 6.15
N TYR A 294 -5.76 -5.58 7.22
CA TYR A 294 -6.68 -4.90 8.10
C TYR A 294 -6.06 -3.58 8.58
N VAL A 295 -6.87 -2.53 8.56
CA VAL A 295 -6.48 -1.19 9.00
C VAL A 295 -7.35 -0.78 10.18
N PHE A 296 -6.73 -0.37 11.27
CA PHE A 296 -7.40 0.28 12.40
C PHE A 296 -7.59 1.75 12.06
N THR A 297 -8.71 2.07 11.42
CA THR A 297 -8.98 3.38 10.83
C THR A 297 -8.98 4.52 11.84
N ASP A 298 -9.27 4.25 13.11
CA ASP A 298 -9.22 5.20 14.22
C ASP A 298 -7.80 5.68 14.57
N ARG A 299 -6.76 4.94 14.12
CA ARG A 299 -5.35 5.28 14.31
C ARG A 299 -4.75 6.09 13.17
N PHE A 300 -5.56 6.46 12.19
CA PHE A 300 -5.14 7.21 11.02
C PHE A 300 -5.90 8.51 10.88
N ALA A 301 -5.19 9.56 10.44
CA ALA A 301 -5.77 10.81 10.00
C ALA A 301 -5.39 11.06 8.54
N ILE A 302 -6.29 11.70 7.81
CA ILE A 302 -6.17 11.95 6.39
C ILE A 302 -6.06 13.46 6.17
N VAL A 303 -5.06 13.88 5.42
CA VAL A 303 -4.99 15.24 4.88
C VAL A 303 -5.57 15.21 3.48
N LYS A 304 -6.62 15.98 3.26
CA LYS A 304 -7.33 16.06 1.99
C LYS A 304 -7.30 17.49 1.45
N GLU A 305 -7.07 17.65 0.17
CA GLU A 305 -7.21 18.92 -0.51
C GLU A 305 -8.71 19.27 -0.60
N ALA A 306 -9.08 20.48 -0.19
CA ALA A 306 -10.45 20.96 -0.32
C ALA A 306 -10.89 20.97 -1.79
N ALA A 307 -12.20 20.78 -1.99
CA ALA A 307 -12.79 20.70 -3.32
C ALA A 307 -12.74 22.04 -4.06
#